data_8206d04b2b3b3bb5e7cb280c69cdb8e3
#
_entry.id   8206d04b2b3b3bb5e7cb280c69cdb8e3
#
_cell.length_a   1.000
_cell.length_b   1.000
_cell.length_c   1.000
_cell.angle_alpha   90.00
_cell.angle_beta   90.00
_cell.angle_gamma   90.00
#
_symmetry.space_group_name_H-M   'P 1'
#
loop_
_entity.id
_entity.type
_entity.pdbx_description
1 polymer ?
#
loop_
_entity_poly.entity_id
_entity_poly.type
_entity_poly.pdbx_seq_one_letter_code
_entity_poly.pdbx_strand_id
1 'polypeptide(L)'
;MTDQLAELDTQTLRGMLDDFAKNWLAHDGLWFQAIEQKSGMETAIELDRQAWAKFSAIEAKRIMARHNIAQGSGLEGLRKALGFRMYALLNTQKFANVTDSSFEFYMVDCRVQKARREKGLTPFPCKSVGIIEYDVFARTIDPRITTTCICCPPDSQAGEDHWCGWRFSI
;
A
#
# COMPACT_ATOMS: atom_id res chain seq x y z
N MET A 1 20.41 1.43 29.29
CA MET A 1 19.76 2.43 28.43
C MET A 1 18.31 2.55 28.89
N THR A 2 17.90 3.72 29.33
CA THR A 2 16.49 4.02 29.60
C THR A 2 15.72 3.85 28.30
N ASP A 3 14.59 3.16 28.35
CA ASP A 3 13.68 3.04 27.20
C ASP A 3 13.00 4.40 26.99
N GLN A 4 13.63 5.26 26.21
CA GLN A 4 13.12 6.61 25.93
C GLN A 4 11.70 6.61 25.33
N LEU A 5 11.30 5.52 24.66
CA LEU A 5 9.96 5.41 24.08
C LEU A 5 8.90 5.22 25.17
N ALA A 6 9.24 4.58 26.30
CA ALA A 6 8.31 4.37 27.41
C ALA A 6 7.92 5.66 28.13
N GLU A 7 8.70 6.73 27.98
CA GLU A 7 8.47 8.05 28.60
C GLU A 7 7.63 8.98 27.73
N LEU A 8 7.33 8.58 26.47
CA LEU A 8 6.61 9.42 25.51
C LEU A 8 5.09 9.26 25.66
N ASP A 9 4.38 10.36 25.52
CA ASP A 9 2.93 10.34 25.46
C ASP A 9 2.40 9.73 24.14
N THR A 10 1.12 9.37 24.13
CA THR A 10 0.47 8.74 22.96
C THR A 10 0.47 9.65 21.73
N GLN A 11 0.38 10.96 21.90
CA GLN A 11 0.36 11.91 20.76
C GLN A 11 1.73 11.96 20.10
N THR A 12 2.80 12.03 20.89
CA THR A 12 4.18 11.97 20.39
C THR A 12 4.45 10.65 19.66
N LEU A 13 4.03 9.50 20.23
CA LEU A 13 4.20 8.19 19.58
C LEU A 13 3.44 8.10 18.26
N ARG A 14 2.22 8.65 18.16
CA ARG A 14 1.48 8.74 16.90
C ARG A 14 2.19 9.61 15.88
N GLY A 15 2.68 10.79 16.28
CA GLY A 15 3.48 11.65 15.42
C GLY A 15 4.72 10.96 14.86
N MET A 16 5.43 10.18 15.69
CA MET A 16 6.57 9.37 15.26
C MET A 16 6.17 8.31 14.22
N LEU A 17 5.02 7.64 14.37
CA LEU A 17 4.53 6.69 13.38
C LEU A 17 4.25 7.37 12.03
N ASP A 18 3.64 8.54 12.05
CA ASP A 18 3.41 9.35 10.84
C ASP A 18 4.73 9.75 10.17
N ASP A 19 5.71 10.16 10.96
CA ASP A 19 7.04 10.52 10.44
C ASP A 19 7.80 9.31 9.88
N PHE A 20 7.73 8.15 10.54
CA PHE A 20 8.32 6.92 10.01
C PHE A 20 7.66 6.49 8.69
N ALA A 21 6.34 6.61 8.57
CA ALA A 21 5.65 6.32 7.32
C ALA A 21 6.09 7.28 6.20
N LYS A 22 6.17 8.58 6.48
CA LYS A 22 6.65 9.61 5.53
C LYS A 22 8.12 9.38 5.13
N ASN A 23 8.99 9.07 6.11
CA ASN A 23 10.41 8.83 5.87
C ASN A 23 10.63 7.57 5.03
N TRP A 24 9.87 6.49 5.32
CA TRP A 24 9.92 5.28 4.50
C TRP A 24 9.52 5.58 3.06
N LEU A 25 8.38 6.25 2.84
CA LEU A 25 7.92 6.59 1.49
C LEU A 25 8.87 7.52 0.76
N ALA A 26 9.48 8.48 1.46
CA ALA A 26 10.46 9.37 0.87
C ALA A 26 11.71 8.61 0.40
N HIS A 27 12.22 7.69 1.24
CA HIS A 27 13.38 6.87 0.89
C HIS A 27 13.07 5.93 -0.30
N ASP A 28 11.94 5.23 -0.26
CA ASP A 28 11.47 4.35 -1.34
C ASP A 28 11.32 5.12 -2.67
N GLY A 29 10.66 6.28 -2.63
CA GLY A 29 10.48 7.12 -3.80
C GLY A 29 11.80 7.69 -4.37
N LEU A 30 12.79 8.01 -3.52
CA LEU A 30 14.11 8.45 -3.98
C LEU A 30 14.88 7.31 -4.63
N TRP A 31 14.81 6.08 -4.09
CA TRP A 31 15.38 4.88 -4.71
C TRP A 31 14.76 4.64 -6.08
N PHE A 32 13.43 4.63 -6.16
CA PHE A 32 12.72 4.44 -7.42
C PHE A 32 13.14 5.48 -8.46
N GLN A 33 13.14 6.78 -8.10
CA GLN A 33 13.52 7.86 -9.00
C GLN A 33 15.00 7.77 -9.44
N ALA A 34 15.90 7.34 -8.57
CA ALA A 34 17.30 7.12 -8.94
C ALA A 34 17.47 6.01 -9.99
N ILE A 35 16.71 4.92 -9.87
CA ILE A 35 16.69 3.84 -10.87
C ILE A 35 16.04 4.33 -12.17
N GLU A 36 14.90 5.03 -12.07
CA GLU A 36 14.21 5.62 -13.22
C GLU A 36 15.12 6.54 -14.04
N GLN A 37 15.87 7.42 -13.36
CA GLN A 37 16.81 8.35 -14.00
C GLN A 37 17.99 7.62 -14.65
N LYS A 38 18.50 6.58 -14.00
CA LYS A 38 19.67 5.85 -14.47
C LYS A 38 19.38 4.84 -15.57
N SER A 39 18.25 4.14 -15.47
CA SER A 39 17.96 2.93 -16.25
C SER A 39 16.58 2.93 -16.91
N GLY A 40 15.81 4.01 -16.76
CA GLY A 40 14.48 4.17 -17.32
C GLY A 40 13.36 3.58 -16.48
N MET A 41 12.13 4.00 -16.79
CA MET A 41 10.92 3.64 -16.07
C MET A 41 10.65 2.12 -16.07
N GLU A 42 10.88 1.44 -17.19
CA GLU A 42 10.63 0.00 -17.31
C GLU A 42 11.47 -0.81 -16.31
N THR A 43 12.77 -0.48 -16.21
CA THR A 43 13.67 -1.12 -15.25
C THR A 43 13.27 -0.80 -13.81
N ALA A 44 12.89 0.44 -13.54
CA ALA A 44 12.42 0.85 -12.21
C ALA A 44 11.18 0.05 -11.79
N ILE A 45 10.19 -0.09 -12.67
CA ILE A 45 8.97 -0.88 -12.44
C ILE A 45 9.30 -2.36 -12.19
N GLU A 46 10.19 -2.95 -12.96
CA GLU A 46 10.52 -4.37 -12.80
C GLU A 46 11.19 -4.64 -11.45
N LEU A 47 12.11 -3.78 -11.01
CA LEU A 47 12.75 -3.91 -9.70
C LEU A 47 11.77 -3.65 -8.55
N ASP A 48 10.87 -2.69 -8.72
CA ASP A 48 9.81 -2.40 -7.75
C ASP A 48 8.83 -3.57 -7.59
N ARG A 49 8.43 -4.21 -8.70
CA ARG A 49 7.63 -5.44 -8.68
C ARG A 49 8.30 -6.55 -7.87
N GLN A 50 9.61 -6.75 -8.05
CA GLN A 50 10.38 -7.76 -7.32
C GLN A 50 10.46 -7.44 -5.82
N ALA A 51 10.59 -6.16 -5.46
CA ALA A 51 10.57 -5.69 -4.08
C ALA A 51 9.21 -5.94 -3.42
N TRP A 52 8.12 -5.50 -4.07
CA TRP A 52 6.75 -5.66 -3.55
C TRP A 52 6.31 -7.12 -3.47
N ALA A 53 6.74 -8.00 -4.38
CA ALA A 53 6.48 -9.44 -4.30
C ALA A 53 6.99 -10.07 -2.99
N LYS A 54 8.04 -9.51 -2.40
CA LYS A 54 8.61 -9.98 -1.12
C LYS A 54 8.09 -9.18 0.06
N PHE A 55 8.08 -7.85 -0.07
CA PHE A 55 7.75 -6.95 1.03
C PHE A 55 6.29 -7.08 1.48
N SER A 56 5.33 -7.24 0.55
CA SER A 56 3.91 -7.35 0.89
C SER A 56 3.62 -8.51 1.85
N ALA A 57 4.26 -9.65 1.65
CA ALA A 57 4.12 -10.79 2.57
C ALA A 57 4.75 -10.51 3.96
N ILE A 58 5.88 -9.79 3.99
CA ILE A 58 6.53 -9.41 5.25
C ILE A 58 5.66 -8.43 6.03
N GLU A 59 5.13 -7.41 5.35
CA GLU A 59 4.24 -6.41 5.95
C GLU A 59 2.96 -7.07 6.49
N ALA A 60 2.30 -7.91 5.69
CA ALA A 60 1.09 -8.62 6.09
C ALA A 60 1.32 -9.47 7.35
N LYS A 61 2.38 -10.29 7.38
CA LYS A 61 2.71 -11.14 8.55
C LYS A 61 2.97 -10.32 9.81
N ARG A 62 3.65 -9.18 9.71
CA ARG A 62 3.89 -8.28 10.86
C ARG A 62 2.59 -7.68 11.39
N ILE A 63 1.71 -7.22 10.49
CA ILE A 63 0.40 -6.68 10.84
C ILE A 63 -0.45 -7.77 11.50
N MET A 64 -0.51 -8.97 10.90
CA MET A 64 -1.26 -10.11 11.45
C MET A 64 -0.79 -10.45 12.87
N ALA A 65 0.51 -10.57 13.08
CA ALA A 65 1.07 -10.86 14.41
C ALA A 65 0.78 -9.76 15.43
N ARG A 66 0.92 -8.49 15.05
CA ARG A 66 0.70 -7.34 15.95
C ARG A 66 -0.76 -7.17 16.34
N HIS A 67 -1.70 -7.45 15.42
CA HIS A 67 -3.12 -7.16 15.58
C HIS A 67 -3.99 -8.40 15.76
N ASN A 68 -3.38 -9.57 16.04
CA ASN A 68 -4.06 -10.85 16.25
C ASN A 68 -5.04 -11.18 15.09
N ILE A 69 -4.57 -11.05 13.85
CA ILE A 69 -5.30 -11.44 12.66
C ILE A 69 -4.86 -12.86 12.28
N ALA A 70 -5.78 -13.82 12.36
CA ALA A 70 -5.48 -15.21 12.04
C ALA A 70 -5.31 -15.41 10.53
N GLN A 71 -4.46 -16.35 10.14
CA GLN A 71 -4.44 -16.81 8.76
C GLN A 71 -5.76 -17.51 8.42
N GLY A 72 -6.30 -17.26 7.23
CA GLY A 72 -7.62 -17.77 6.84
C GLY A 72 -8.80 -16.95 7.38
N SER A 73 -8.55 -15.73 7.89
CA SER A 73 -9.59 -14.85 8.45
C SER A 73 -10.47 -14.13 7.40
N GLY A 74 -10.29 -14.47 6.13
CA GLY A 74 -11.14 -13.99 5.05
C GLY A 74 -11.05 -12.49 4.79
N LEU A 75 -12.11 -11.95 4.22
CA LEU A 75 -12.20 -10.54 3.83
C LEU A 75 -12.23 -9.60 5.03
N GLU A 76 -12.76 -10.02 6.17
CA GLU A 76 -12.76 -9.21 7.39
C GLU A 76 -11.33 -9.00 7.90
N GLY A 77 -10.53 -10.06 7.97
CA GLY A 77 -9.11 -9.99 8.33
C GLY A 77 -8.33 -9.10 7.36
N LEU A 78 -8.59 -9.21 6.06
CA LEU A 78 -7.96 -8.36 5.06
C LEU A 78 -8.33 -6.88 5.24
N ARG A 79 -9.61 -6.55 5.43
CA ARG A 79 -10.04 -5.16 5.68
C ARG A 79 -9.38 -4.56 6.91
N LYS A 80 -9.32 -5.34 8.00
CA LYS A 80 -8.63 -4.93 9.23
C LYS A 80 -7.14 -4.67 8.96
N ALA A 81 -6.48 -5.57 8.25
CA ALA A 81 -5.05 -5.46 7.95
C ALA A 81 -4.71 -4.28 7.05
N LEU A 82 -5.54 -3.99 6.03
CA LEU A 82 -5.35 -2.83 5.12
C LEU A 82 -5.33 -1.51 5.89
N GLY A 83 -6.12 -1.38 6.96
CA GLY A 83 -6.15 -0.20 7.81
C GLY A 83 -4.89 0.02 8.67
N PHE A 84 -4.00 -0.98 8.78
CA PHE A 84 -2.74 -0.91 9.53
C PHE A 84 -1.49 -0.85 8.65
N ARG A 85 -1.66 -0.81 7.33
CA ARG A 85 -0.54 -0.58 6.42
C ARG A 85 -0.01 0.85 6.58
N MET A 86 1.27 1.05 6.32
CA MET A 86 1.83 2.40 6.34
C MET A 86 1.13 3.36 5.39
N TYR A 87 0.62 2.87 4.26
CA TYR A 87 -0.18 3.67 3.34
C TYR A 87 -1.49 4.18 3.92
N ALA A 88 -2.04 3.56 4.97
CA ALA A 88 -3.21 4.08 5.70
C ALA A 88 -2.89 5.37 6.48
N LEU A 89 -1.61 5.59 6.84
CA LEU A 89 -1.13 6.83 7.46
C LEU A 89 -0.82 7.94 6.45
N LEU A 90 -0.62 7.58 5.17
CA LEU A 90 -0.11 8.49 4.14
C LEU A 90 -1.18 8.93 3.13
N ASN A 91 -2.16 8.07 2.91
CA ASN A 91 -3.13 8.17 1.84
C ASN A 91 -4.56 8.21 2.37
N THR A 92 -5.47 8.82 1.62
CA THR A 92 -6.90 8.69 1.90
C THR A 92 -7.42 7.43 1.21
N GLN A 93 -7.98 6.53 2.00
CA GLN A 93 -8.48 5.23 1.57
C GLN A 93 -9.99 5.13 1.78
N LYS A 94 -10.68 4.37 0.92
CA LYS A 94 -12.13 4.14 1.01
C LYS A 94 -12.45 2.69 0.72
N PHE A 95 -13.27 2.09 1.58
CA PHE A 95 -13.94 0.82 1.29
C PHE A 95 -15.32 1.07 0.70
N ALA A 96 -15.72 0.26 -0.27
CA ALA A 96 -17.02 0.33 -0.92
C ALA A 96 -17.54 -1.08 -1.26
N ASN A 97 -18.82 -1.18 -1.56
CA ASN A 97 -19.48 -2.40 -2.03
C ASN A 97 -19.16 -3.64 -1.19
N VAL A 98 -19.20 -3.47 0.14
CA VAL A 98 -18.84 -4.52 1.09
C VAL A 98 -19.97 -5.52 1.20
N THR A 99 -19.67 -6.78 0.90
CA THR A 99 -20.54 -7.95 1.02
C THR A 99 -19.81 -9.08 1.78
N ASP A 100 -20.46 -10.19 2.01
CA ASP A 100 -19.85 -11.38 2.61
C ASP A 100 -18.79 -12.04 1.69
N SER A 101 -18.91 -11.86 0.36
CA SER A 101 -18.04 -12.50 -0.63
C SER A 101 -17.08 -11.55 -1.34
N SER A 102 -17.21 -10.24 -1.16
CA SER A 102 -16.32 -9.26 -1.80
C SER A 102 -16.38 -7.88 -1.15
N PHE A 103 -15.35 -7.09 -1.38
CA PHE A 103 -15.36 -5.64 -1.17
C PHE A 103 -14.45 -4.93 -2.17
N GLU A 104 -14.66 -3.64 -2.32
CA GLU A 104 -13.81 -2.75 -3.10
C GLU A 104 -13.02 -1.83 -2.19
N PHE A 105 -11.78 -1.53 -2.60
CA PHE A 105 -10.85 -0.70 -1.86
C PHE A 105 -10.25 0.33 -2.81
N TYR A 106 -10.39 1.60 -2.49
CA TYR A 106 -9.97 2.71 -3.32
C TYR A 106 -8.94 3.58 -2.63
N MET A 107 -7.93 3.98 -3.38
CA MET A 107 -6.97 5.00 -2.99
C MET A 107 -7.45 6.34 -3.54
N VAL A 108 -8.16 7.11 -2.69
CA VAL A 108 -8.76 8.40 -3.07
C VAL A 108 -7.69 9.47 -3.24
N ASP A 109 -6.78 9.58 -2.26
CA ASP A 109 -5.58 10.43 -2.38
C ASP A 109 -4.33 9.54 -2.30
N CYS A 110 -3.46 9.65 -3.30
CA CYS A 110 -2.24 8.86 -3.40
C CYS A 110 -1.01 9.78 -3.30
N ARG A 111 -0.29 9.66 -2.20
CA ARG A 111 0.91 10.46 -1.94
C ARG A 111 1.99 10.29 -3.01
N VAL A 112 2.15 9.07 -3.55
CA VAL A 112 3.11 8.78 -4.63
C VAL A 112 2.78 9.59 -5.87
N GLN A 113 1.54 9.49 -6.36
CA GLN A 113 1.11 10.18 -7.58
C GLN A 113 1.11 11.70 -7.39
N LYS A 114 0.65 12.16 -6.22
CA LYS A 114 0.65 13.60 -5.88
C LYS A 114 2.08 14.18 -5.88
N ALA A 115 3.02 13.49 -5.24
CA ALA A 115 4.41 13.93 -5.19
C ALA A 115 5.07 13.96 -6.57
N ARG A 116 4.75 13.01 -7.47
CA ARG A 116 5.22 13.03 -8.85
C ARG A 116 4.66 14.22 -9.62
N ARG A 117 3.35 14.46 -9.50
CA ARG A 117 2.68 15.61 -10.13
C ARG A 117 3.25 16.95 -9.65
N GLU A 118 3.48 17.11 -8.36
CA GLU A 118 4.10 18.30 -7.77
C GLU A 118 5.52 18.57 -8.30
N LYS A 119 6.25 17.53 -8.66
CA LYS A 119 7.58 17.60 -9.28
C LYS A 119 7.56 17.72 -10.81
N GLY A 120 6.38 17.82 -11.43
CA GLY A 120 6.23 17.86 -12.89
C GLY A 120 6.59 16.54 -13.59
N LEU A 121 6.65 15.42 -12.88
CA LEU A 121 6.89 14.10 -13.42
C LEU A 121 5.60 13.46 -13.93
N THR A 122 5.73 12.60 -14.94
CA THR A 122 4.59 11.79 -15.41
C THR A 122 4.07 10.89 -14.30
N PRO A 123 2.76 10.60 -14.26
CA PRO A 123 2.22 9.64 -13.31
C PRO A 123 2.97 8.30 -13.36
N PHE A 124 3.18 7.71 -12.20
CA PHE A 124 3.76 6.38 -12.10
C PHE A 124 2.75 5.34 -12.61
N PRO A 125 3.06 4.57 -13.66
CA PRO A 125 2.14 3.54 -14.17
C PRO A 125 2.17 2.29 -13.28
N CYS A 126 1.66 2.43 -12.06
CA CYS A 126 1.83 1.47 -10.97
C CYS A 126 0.96 0.21 -11.05
N LYS A 127 0.10 0.06 -12.05
CA LYS A 127 -0.83 -1.09 -12.15
C LYS A 127 -0.14 -2.45 -12.05
N SER A 128 0.98 -2.62 -12.75
CA SER A 128 1.73 -3.89 -12.77
C SER A 128 2.45 -4.19 -11.44
N VAL A 129 2.74 -3.16 -10.65
CA VAL A 129 3.27 -3.27 -9.29
C VAL A 129 2.14 -3.54 -8.31
N GLY A 130 1.09 -2.71 -8.36
CA GLY A 130 -0.03 -2.77 -7.43
C GLY A 130 -0.77 -4.11 -7.44
N ILE A 131 -0.92 -4.77 -8.59
CA ILE A 131 -1.55 -6.10 -8.61
C ILE A 131 -0.75 -7.12 -7.81
N ILE A 132 0.59 -7.06 -7.87
CA ILE A 132 1.47 -7.92 -7.09
C ILE A 132 1.41 -7.56 -5.62
N GLU A 133 1.51 -6.27 -5.30
CA GLU A 133 1.43 -5.74 -3.95
C GLU A 133 0.16 -6.21 -3.23
N TYR A 134 -1.00 -5.96 -3.81
CA TYR A 134 -2.28 -6.27 -3.18
C TYR A 134 -2.62 -7.75 -3.19
N ASP A 135 -2.28 -8.48 -4.26
CA ASP A 135 -2.53 -9.93 -4.31
C ASP A 135 -1.69 -10.69 -3.29
N VAL A 136 -0.39 -10.42 -3.23
CA VAL A 136 0.51 -11.07 -2.26
C VAL A 136 0.11 -10.71 -0.83
N PHE A 137 -0.26 -9.45 -0.56
CA PHE A 137 -0.73 -9.03 0.75
C PHE A 137 -2.02 -9.77 1.15
N ALA A 138 -3.03 -9.79 0.29
CA ALA A 138 -4.32 -10.42 0.54
C ALA A 138 -4.17 -11.93 0.74
N ARG A 139 -3.44 -12.61 -0.14
CA ARG A 139 -3.23 -14.06 -0.06
C ARG A 139 -2.35 -14.50 1.11
N THR A 140 -1.54 -13.61 1.65
CA THR A 140 -0.81 -13.89 2.90
C THR A 140 -1.77 -13.97 4.08
N ILE A 141 -2.84 -13.19 4.09
CA ILE A 141 -3.88 -13.21 5.12
C ILE A 141 -4.80 -14.40 4.92
N ASP A 142 -5.29 -14.60 3.69
CA ASP A 142 -6.10 -15.75 3.33
C ASP A 142 -5.85 -16.15 1.88
N PRO A 143 -5.29 -17.36 1.62
CA PRO A 143 -4.93 -17.79 0.26
C PRO A 143 -6.14 -17.96 -0.69
N ARG A 144 -7.37 -17.97 -0.17
CA ARG A 144 -8.59 -18.05 -0.99
C ARG A 144 -8.95 -16.71 -1.62
N ILE A 145 -8.42 -15.59 -1.10
CA ILE A 145 -8.75 -14.27 -1.62
C ILE A 145 -8.15 -14.08 -3.01
N THR A 146 -8.98 -13.63 -3.91
CA THR A 146 -8.62 -13.17 -5.26
C THR A 146 -8.62 -11.65 -5.32
N THR A 147 -7.63 -11.09 -6.02
CA THR A 147 -7.46 -9.65 -6.20
C THR A 147 -7.69 -9.28 -7.66
N THR A 148 -8.56 -8.31 -7.92
CA THR A 148 -8.82 -7.79 -9.27
C THR A 148 -8.60 -6.27 -9.27
N CYS A 149 -7.87 -5.76 -10.26
CA CYS A 149 -7.73 -4.33 -10.47
C CYS A 149 -9.01 -3.80 -11.13
N ILE A 150 -9.65 -2.81 -10.50
CA ILE A 150 -10.78 -2.07 -11.06
C ILE A 150 -10.23 -0.99 -11.98
N CYS A 151 -9.31 -0.17 -11.48
CA CYS A 151 -8.56 0.83 -12.24
C CYS A 151 -7.24 1.13 -11.52
N CYS A 152 -6.23 1.49 -12.26
CA CYS A 152 -4.94 1.92 -11.72
C CYS A 152 -4.14 2.61 -12.82
N PRO A 153 -3.33 3.64 -12.55
CA PRO A 153 -2.48 4.22 -13.59
C PRO A 153 -1.65 3.13 -14.32
N PRO A 154 -1.64 3.09 -15.66
CA PRO A 154 -2.01 4.17 -16.61
C PRO A 154 -3.46 4.12 -17.15
N ASP A 155 -4.39 3.46 -16.51
CA ASP A 155 -5.78 3.41 -16.98
C ASP A 155 -6.37 4.83 -17.04
N SER A 156 -7.19 5.13 -18.04
CA SER A 156 -7.75 6.47 -18.27
C SER A 156 -8.68 6.98 -17.17
N GLN A 157 -9.29 6.07 -16.41
CA GLN A 157 -10.18 6.41 -15.29
C GLN A 157 -9.44 6.69 -13.97
N ALA A 158 -8.13 6.38 -13.92
CA ALA A 158 -7.33 6.66 -12.75
C ALA A 158 -7.11 8.16 -12.56
N GLY A 159 -7.36 8.68 -11.36
CA GLY A 159 -7.11 10.07 -11.02
C GLY A 159 -8.31 11.02 -11.15
N GLU A 160 -9.49 10.53 -11.55
CA GLU A 160 -10.73 11.33 -11.53
C GLU A 160 -11.24 11.47 -10.08
N ASP A 161 -11.89 10.43 -9.52
CA ASP A 161 -12.36 10.41 -8.13
C ASP A 161 -11.40 9.69 -7.19
N HIS A 162 -10.52 8.86 -7.74
CA HIS A 162 -9.54 8.06 -7.02
C HIS A 162 -8.39 7.66 -7.95
N TRP A 163 -7.22 7.39 -7.39
CA TRP A 163 -6.04 7.00 -8.14
C TRP A 163 -6.03 5.54 -8.57
N CYS A 164 -6.44 4.65 -7.68
CA CYS A 164 -6.60 3.24 -8.01
C CYS A 164 -7.72 2.60 -7.20
N GLY A 165 -8.25 1.51 -7.74
CA GLY A 165 -9.30 0.71 -7.13
C GLY A 165 -9.04 -0.79 -7.32
N TRP A 166 -9.31 -1.54 -6.28
CA TRP A 166 -9.08 -2.99 -6.19
C TRP A 166 -10.32 -3.68 -5.65
N ARG A 167 -10.67 -4.83 -6.22
CA ARG A 167 -11.71 -5.71 -5.69
C ARG A 167 -11.06 -6.95 -5.12
N PHE A 168 -11.46 -7.29 -3.90
CA PHE A 168 -11.10 -8.53 -3.22
C PHE A 168 -12.34 -9.40 -3.07
N SER A 169 -12.22 -10.68 -3.41
CA SER A 169 -13.33 -11.64 -3.35
C SER A 169 -12.85 -13.02 -2.87
N ILE A 170 -13.77 -13.80 -2.30
CA ILE A 170 -13.51 -15.13 -1.75
C ILE A 170 -14.60 -16.10 -2.16
#